data_6a4537002a03f6c7376b7503eec7bad0
#
_entry.id   6a4537002a03f6c7376b7503eec7bad0
#
_cell.length_a   1.000
_cell.length_b   1.000
_cell.length_c   1.000
_cell.angle_alpha   90.00
_cell.angle_beta   90.00
_cell.angle_gamma   90.00
#
_symmetry.space_group_name_H-M   'P 1'
#
loop_
_entity.id
_entity.type
_entity.pdbx_description
1 polymer ?
#
loop_
_entity_poly.entity_id
_entity_poly.type
_entity_poly.pdbx_seq_one_letter_code
_entity_poly.pdbx_strand_id
1 'polypeptide(L)' 'MALVIYTKPGCPYCQQARDHYNSKGIPFIDYDAQNDSARRKEMFAYSGGDPTVPCIVEDGKYLGSGWGNPPRG' A
#
# COMPACT_ATOMS: atom_id res chain seq x y z
N MET A 1 -5.32 -14.70 6.05
CA MET A 1 -4.48 -13.51 6.25
C MET A 1 -4.85 -12.49 5.19
N ALA A 2 -5.15 -11.28 5.61
CA ALA A 2 -5.59 -10.23 4.70
C ALA A 2 -4.48 -9.19 4.54
N LEU A 3 -3.83 -9.22 3.38
CA LEU A 3 -2.86 -8.21 3.01
C LEU A 3 -3.54 -7.16 2.13
N VAL A 4 -3.43 -5.91 2.54
CA VAL A 4 -4.01 -4.77 1.82
C VAL A 4 -2.89 -3.80 1.49
N ILE A 5 -2.85 -3.33 0.26
CA ILE A 5 -1.96 -2.25 -0.14
C ILE A 5 -2.79 -1.08 -0.66
N TYR A 6 -2.45 0.11 -0.21
CA TYR A 6 -3.06 1.35 -0.70
C TYR A 6 -2.07 1.99 -1.67
N THR A 7 -2.52 2.26 -2.88
CA THR A 7 -1.65 2.66 -3.98
C THR A 7 -2.20 3.90 -4.70
N LYS A 8 -1.50 4.36 -5.73
CA LYS A 8 -1.99 5.37 -6.66
C LYS A 8 -1.62 4.97 -8.09
N PRO A 9 -2.38 5.43 -9.10
CA PRO A 9 -2.03 5.18 -10.50
C PRO A 9 -0.66 5.79 -10.86
N GLY A 10 0.09 5.09 -11.70
CA GLY A 10 1.37 5.59 -12.20
C GLY A 10 2.51 5.60 -11.19
N CYS A 11 2.36 4.92 -10.06
CA CYS A 11 3.40 4.84 -9.04
C CYS A 11 4.31 3.63 -9.29
N PRO A 12 5.58 3.81 -9.65
CA PRO A 12 6.48 2.69 -9.92
C PRO A 12 6.75 1.85 -8.67
N TYR A 13 6.80 2.47 -7.50
CA TYR A 13 7.02 1.74 -6.24
C TYR A 13 5.82 0.88 -5.87
N CYS A 14 4.61 1.35 -6.17
CA CYS A 14 3.40 0.54 -5.99
C CYS A 14 3.45 -0.70 -6.89
N GLN A 15 3.90 -0.54 -8.13
CA GLN A 15 4.03 -1.66 -9.04
C GLN A 15 5.09 -2.65 -8.57
N GLN A 16 6.20 -2.16 -8.03
CA GLN A 16 7.23 -3.04 -7.45
C GLN A 16 6.66 -3.87 -6.31
N ALA A 17 5.83 -3.28 -5.46
CA ALA A 17 5.18 -4.00 -4.37
C ALA A 17 4.25 -5.08 -4.90
N ARG A 18 3.42 -4.76 -5.89
CA ARG A 18 2.52 -5.74 -6.52
C ARG A 18 3.31 -6.92 -7.10
N ASP A 19 4.38 -6.61 -7.84
CA ASP A 19 5.22 -7.63 -8.47
C ASP A 19 5.87 -8.53 -7.42
N HIS A 20 6.33 -7.96 -6.31
CA HIS A 20 6.93 -8.70 -5.22
C HIS A 20 5.95 -9.72 -4.63
N TYR A 21 4.74 -9.28 -4.28
CA TYR A 21 3.75 -10.18 -3.69
C TYR A 21 3.25 -11.22 -4.68
N ASN A 22 3.08 -10.82 -5.94
CA ASN A 22 2.70 -11.76 -7.00
C ASN A 22 3.76 -12.84 -7.22
N SER A 23 5.03 -12.47 -7.22
CA SER A 23 6.13 -13.42 -7.42
C SER A 23 6.25 -14.42 -6.28
N LYS A 24 5.78 -14.07 -5.09
CA LYS A 24 5.78 -14.94 -3.92
C LYS A 24 4.47 -15.70 -3.74
N GLY A 25 3.51 -15.48 -4.62
CA GLY A 25 2.20 -16.13 -4.52
C GLY A 25 1.37 -15.65 -3.32
N ILE A 26 1.62 -14.44 -2.84
CA ILE A 26 0.90 -13.87 -1.70
C ILE A 26 -0.29 -13.05 -2.22
N PRO A 27 -1.53 -13.45 -1.94
CA PRO A 27 -2.70 -12.68 -2.36
C PRO A 27 -2.79 -11.36 -1.59
N PHE A 28 -3.24 -10.31 -2.26
CA PHE A 28 -3.43 -9.01 -1.65
C PHE A 28 -4.60 -8.27 -2.28
N ILE A 29 -5.13 -7.29 -1.56
CA ILE A 29 -6.14 -6.37 -2.05
C ILE A 29 -5.44 -5.04 -2.33
N ASP A 30 -5.66 -4.49 -3.54
CA ASP A 30 -5.05 -3.24 -3.99
C ASP A 30 -6.14 -2.17 -4.06
N TYR A 31 -6.06 -1.17 -3.18
CA TYR A 31 -6.99 -0.05 -3.16
C TYR A 31 -6.34 1.19 -3.76
N ASP A 32 -7.07 1.86 -4.67
CA ASP A 32 -6.66 3.15 -5.22
C ASP A 32 -6.99 4.26 -4.21
N ALA A 33 -5.98 4.65 -3.44
CA ALA A 33 -6.16 5.67 -2.42
C ALA A 33 -6.10 7.09 -2.99
N GLN A 34 -5.78 7.26 -4.27
CA GLN A 34 -5.79 8.57 -4.91
C GLN A 34 -7.19 8.96 -5.38
N ASN A 35 -7.91 8.04 -6.00
CA ASN A 35 -9.21 8.30 -6.60
C ASN A 35 -10.38 7.89 -5.71
N ASP A 36 -10.13 7.10 -4.67
CA ASP A 36 -11.14 6.67 -3.71
C ASP A 36 -10.90 7.36 -2.37
N SER A 37 -11.69 8.37 -2.07
CA SER A 37 -11.51 9.17 -0.86
C SER A 37 -11.74 8.38 0.42
N ALA A 38 -12.64 7.39 0.40
CA ALA A 38 -12.88 6.53 1.55
C ALA A 38 -11.65 5.66 1.86
N ARG A 39 -11.01 5.12 0.82
CA ARG A 39 -9.79 4.32 0.98
C ARG A 39 -8.61 5.17 1.40
N ARG A 40 -8.53 6.42 0.91
CA ARG A 40 -7.50 7.36 1.34
C ARG A 40 -7.63 7.69 2.82
N LYS A 41 -8.84 7.86 3.33
CA LYS A 41 -9.09 8.06 4.75
C LYS A 41 -8.61 6.88 5.58
N GLU A 42 -8.89 5.66 5.14
CA GLU A 42 -8.42 4.45 5.79
C GLU A 42 -6.89 4.42 5.84
N MET A 43 -6.25 4.73 4.72
CA MET A 43 -4.80 4.78 4.63
C MET A 43 -4.22 5.77 5.63
N PHE A 44 -4.78 6.97 5.71
CA PHE A 44 -4.30 7.98 6.66
C PHE A 44 -4.53 7.58 8.11
N ALA A 45 -5.60 6.85 8.39
CA ALA A 45 -5.85 6.33 9.74
C ALA A 45 -4.78 5.33 10.16
N TYR A 46 -4.31 4.49 9.23
CA TYR A 46 -3.22 3.54 9.51
C TYR A 46 -1.86 4.23 9.59
N SER A 47 -1.57 5.12 8.64
CA SER A 47 -0.23 5.71 8.50
C SER A 47 0.01 6.96 9.36
N GLY A 48 -1.01 7.43 10.06
CA GLY A 48 -0.91 8.66 10.84
C GLY A 48 -0.83 9.91 9.97
N GLY A 49 -1.46 9.88 8.79
CA GLY A 49 -1.49 11.01 7.87
C GLY A 49 -0.35 11.01 6.84
N ASP A 50 0.46 9.96 6.78
CA ASP A 50 1.53 9.84 5.79
C ASP A 50 0.91 9.50 4.42
N PRO A 51 1.07 10.37 3.39
CA PRO A 51 0.51 10.13 2.07
C PRO A 51 1.35 9.20 1.19
N THR A 52 2.48 8.72 1.70
CA THR A 52 3.40 7.88 0.92
C THR A 52 2.76 6.54 0.58
N VAL A 53 2.84 6.15 -0.68
CA VAL A 53 2.35 4.89 -1.19
C VAL A 53 3.51 4.06 -1.74
N PRO A 54 3.45 2.73 -1.75
CA PRO A 54 2.34 1.92 -1.24
C PRO A 54 2.30 1.91 0.29
N CYS A 55 1.10 1.95 0.86
CA CYS A 55 0.88 1.77 2.28
C CYS A 55 0.47 0.32 2.52
N ILE A 56 1.23 -0.39 3.34
CA ILE A 56 1.07 -1.84 3.53
C ILE A 56 0.41 -2.11 4.87
N VAL A 57 -0.70 -2.85 4.83
CA VAL A 57 -1.45 -3.23 6.04
C VAL A 57 -1.73 -4.74 5.97
N GLU A 58 -1.36 -5.47 7.01
CA GLU A 58 -1.60 -6.91 7.09
C GLU A 58 -2.45 -7.22 8.32
N ASP A 59 -3.58 -7.88 8.11
CA ASP A 59 -4.53 -8.25 9.17
C ASP A 59 -4.92 -7.06 10.06
N GLY A 60 -5.12 -5.89 9.45
CA GLY A 60 -5.45 -4.66 10.17
C GLY A 60 -4.27 -3.99 10.86
N LYS A 61 -3.05 -4.48 10.64
CA LYS A 61 -1.84 -3.94 11.24
C LYS A 61 -0.98 -3.20 10.22
N TYR A 62 -0.71 -1.94 10.49
CA TYR A 62 0.12 -1.11 9.62
C TYR A 62 1.59 -1.60 9.66
N LEU A 63 2.13 -1.93 8.50
CA LEU A 63 3.52 -2.38 8.36
C LEU A 63 4.46 -1.25 7.93
N GLY A 64 3.98 -0.32 7.13
CA GLY A 64 4.80 0.79 6.68
C GLY A 64 4.28 1.44 5.41
N SER A 65 4.87 2.58 5.06
CA SER A 65 4.59 3.32 3.84
C SER A 65 5.85 3.42 3.00
N GLY A 66 5.69 3.34 1.68
CA GLY A 66 6.79 3.35 0.74
C GLY A 66 7.35 1.97 0.45
N TRP A 67 8.21 1.88 -0.54
CA TRP A 67 8.81 0.62 -0.99
C TRP A 67 10.30 0.81 -1.24
N GLY A 68 11.06 -0.23 -0.88
CA GLY A 68 12.49 -0.22 -1.06
C GLY A 68 13.26 0.10 0.23
N ASN A 69 14.57 0.29 0.10
CA ASN A 69 15.45 0.62 1.21
C ASN A 69 16.42 1.72 0.79
N PRO A 70 16.16 3.01 1.19
CA PRO A 70 15.05 3.44 2.06
C PRO A 70 13.68 3.41 1.36
N PRO A 71 12.58 3.30 2.11
CA PRO A 71 11.24 3.28 1.52
C PRO A 71 10.93 4.57 0.77
N ARG A 72 10.35 4.41 -0.45
CA ARG A 72 9.97 5.53 -1.32
C ARG A 72 8.58 5.29 -1.90
N GLY A 73 7.92 6.38 -2.25
CA GLY A 73 6.60 6.31 -2.86
C GLY A 73 6.26 7.46 -3.75
#